data_6c20302e76459350824e2ac610dff73e
#
_entry.id   6c20302e76459350824e2ac610dff73e
#
_cell.length_a   1.000
_cell.length_b   1.000
_cell.length_c   1.000
_cell.angle_alpha   90.00
_cell.angle_beta   90.00
_cell.angle_gamma   90.00
#
_symmetry.space_group_name_H-M   'P 1'
#
loop_
_entity.id
_entity.type
_entity.pdbx_description
1 polymer ?
#
loop_
_entity_poly.entity_id
_entity_poly.type
_entity_poly.pdbx_seq_one_letter_code
_entity_poly.pdbx_strand_id
1 'polypeptide(L)'
;MRDEYIFYVYMMQSASRRALYIGMTNNLRKRAWEHKNHIREGFTDDYNCTRLVYWESFDDVANAIDREKQLKRWRREKKEWLIERKTPAWKDLAADWYETQGPSTAVLVHSVNDHPRSG
;
A
#
# COMPACT_ATOMS: atom_id res chain seq x y z
N MET A 1 28.63 1.73 -3.06
CA MET A 1 27.42 2.18 -2.76
C MET A 1 26.80 1.32 -1.75
N ARG A 2 26.12 1.78 -0.98
CA ARG A 2 25.59 1.03 -0.05
C ARG A 2 24.18 1.00 -0.23
N ASP A 3 23.60 0.02 0.07
CA ASP A 3 22.20 -0.10 -0.05
C ASP A 3 21.55 0.35 1.19
N GLU A 4 20.58 1.16 1.02
CA GLU A 4 19.81 1.51 2.13
C GLU A 4 18.49 0.88 1.99
N TYR A 5 18.07 0.23 3.05
CA TYR A 5 16.76 -0.36 3.07
C TYR A 5 15.84 0.54 3.85
N ILE A 6 14.74 0.88 3.23
CA ILE A 6 13.68 1.61 3.89
C ILE A 6 12.53 0.64 4.07
N PHE A 7 11.96 0.65 5.26
CA PHE A 7 10.83 -0.20 5.57
C PHE A 7 9.60 0.66 5.74
N TYR A 8 8.47 0.18 5.29
CA TYR A 8 7.23 0.93 5.34
C TYR A 8 6.19 0.16 6.11
N VAL A 9 5.49 0.87 6.98
CA VAL A 9 4.28 0.34 7.60
C VAL A 9 3.14 1.08 6.92
N TYR A 10 2.16 0.33 6.44
CA TYR A 10 1.12 0.93 5.58
C TYR A 10 -0.24 0.37 5.94
N MET A 11 -1.27 1.09 5.52
CA MET A 11 -2.64 0.65 5.67
C MET A 11 -3.34 0.70 4.32
N MET A 12 -4.01 -0.40 4.00
CA MET A 12 -4.83 -0.52 2.79
C MET A 12 -6.28 -0.63 3.19
N GLN A 13 -7.15 -0.05 2.40
CA GLN A 13 -8.58 -0.04 2.68
C GLN A 13 -9.32 -0.77 1.58
N SER A 14 -10.36 -1.51 1.94
CA SER A 14 -11.21 -2.16 0.95
C SER A 14 -12.09 -1.15 0.25
N ALA A 15 -12.61 -1.54 -0.93
CA ALA A 15 -13.50 -0.68 -1.68
C ALA A 15 -14.76 -0.35 -0.89
N SER A 16 -15.22 -1.27 -0.08
CA SER A 16 -16.39 -1.03 0.77
C SER A 16 -16.10 -0.10 1.91
N ARG A 17 -14.81 0.18 2.18
CA ARG A 17 -14.34 1.02 3.28
C ARG A 17 -14.52 0.38 4.65
N ARG A 18 -14.90 -0.89 4.70
CA ARG A 18 -15.10 -1.55 5.97
C ARG A 18 -13.84 -2.16 6.54
N ALA A 19 -12.93 -2.60 5.70
CA ALA A 19 -11.73 -3.28 6.15
C ALA A 19 -10.51 -2.42 6.02
N LEU A 20 -9.61 -2.52 6.99
CA LEU A 20 -8.29 -1.91 6.93
C LEU A 20 -7.27 -3.02 7.14
N TYR A 21 -6.32 -3.10 6.23
CA TYR A 21 -5.22 -4.04 6.34
C TYR A 21 -3.96 -3.29 6.71
N ILE A 22 -3.25 -3.76 7.70
CA ILE A 22 -1.99 -3.16 8.12
C ILE A 22 -0.87 -4.13 7.80
N GLY A 23 0.16 -3.65 7.11
CA GLY A 23 1.28 -4.49 6.73
C GLY A 23 2.59 -3.75 6.79
N MET A 24 3.67 -4.49 6.54
CA MET A 24 5.00 -3.92 6.49
C MET A 24 5.70 -4.47 5.26
N THR A 25 6.50 -3.65 4.61
CA THR A 25 7.23 -4.07 3.43
C THR A 25 8.48 -3.21 3.26
N ASN A 26 9.45 -3.72 2.54
CA ASN A 26 10.59 -2.90 2.13
C ASN A 26 10.44 -2.40 0.70
N ASN A 27 9.28 -2.64 0.09
CA ASN A 27 9.00 -2.15 -1.25
C ASN A 27 7.53 -1.81 -1.34
N LEU A 28 7.20 -0.60 -0.91
CA LEU A 28 5.81 -0.19 -0.81
C LEU A 28 5.12 -0.16 -2.17
N ARG A 29 5.84 0.32 -3.19
CA ARG A 29 5.26 0.43 -4.52
C ARG A 29 4.86 -0.94 -5.05
N LYS A 30 5.72 -1.93 -4.87
CA LYS A 30 5.42 -3.28 -5.32
C LYS A 30 4.29 -3.89 -4.52
N ARG A 31 4.33 -3.73 -3.20
CA ARG A 31 3.32 -4.34 -2.36
C ARG A 31 1.93 -3.74 -2.62
N ALA A 32 1.87 -2.42 -2.80
CA ALA A 32 0.58 -1.79 -3.10
C ALA A 32 0.05 -2.29 -4.44
N TRP A 33 0.95 -2.47 -5.42
CA TRP A 33 0.55 -3.01 -6.71
C TRP A 33 -0.03 -4.42 -6.56
N GLU A 34 0.61 -5.23 -5.73
CA GLU A 34 0.13 -6.59 -5.49
C GLU A 34 -1.25 -6.58 -4.87
N HIS A 35 -1.47 -5.71 -3.88
CA HIS A 35 -2.79 -5.59 -3.29
C HIS A 35 -3.85 -5.19 -4.33
N LYS A 36 -3.48 -4.27 -5.21
CA LYS A 36 -4.44 -3.78 -6.19
C LYS A 36 -4.77 -4.81 -7.26
N ASN A 37 -3.82 -5.69 -7.57
CA ASN A 37 -3.97 -6.59 -8.70
C ASN A 37 -4.22 -8.04 -8.32
N HIS A 38 -4.16 -8.38 -7.05
CA HIS A 38 -4.38 -9.75 -6.61
C HIS A 38 -5.68 -9.84 -5.85
N ILE A 39 -6.74 -9.33 -6.47
CA ILE A 39 -8.07 -9.41 -5.91
C ILE A 39 -8.52 -10.87 -5.97
N ARG A 40 -9.00 -11.38 -4.86
CA ARG A 40 -9.41 -12.77 -4.78
C ARG A 40 -10.89 -12.91 -5.07
N GLU A 41 -11.19 -13.66 -6.10
CA GLU A 41 -12.57 -13.95 -6.43
C GLU A 41 -13.20 -14.79 -5.36
N GLY A 42 -14.46 -14.56 -5.09
CA GLY A 42 -15.18 -15.32 -4.09
C GLY A 42 -14.98 -14.86 -2.68
N PHE A 43 -14.09 -13.89 -2.48
CA PHE A 43 -13.87 -13.30 -1.17
C PHE A 43 -14.63 -11.98 -1.10
N THR A 44 -15.00 -11.61 0.10
CA THR A 44 -15.68 -10.34 0.28
C THR A 44 -14.70 -9.19 0.10
N ASP A 45 -15.24 -7.98 -0.04
CA ASP A 45 -14.43 -6.79 -0.10
C ASP A 45 -13.49 -6.67 1.08
N ASP A 46 -13.87 -7.25 2.22
CA ASP A 46 -13.06 -7.14 3.42
C ASP A 46 -11.68 -7.75 3.23
N TYR A 47 -11.54 -8.69 2.30
CA TYR A 47 -10.25 -9.31 2.03
C TYR A 47 -9.53 -8.70 0.86
N ASN A 48 -10.17 -7.77 0.16
CA ASN A 48 -9.57 -7.16 -1.03
C ASN A 48 -9.33 -5.69 -0.78
N CYS A 49 -8.25 -5.41 -0.09
CA CYS A 49 -7.90 -4.03 0.25
C CYS A 49 -6.99 -3.48 -0.82
N THR A 50 -7.52 -2.58 -1.63
CA THR A 50 -6.83 -2.10 -2.83
C THR A 50 -6.48 -0.62 -2.79
N ARG A 51 -6.89 0.10 -1.75
CA ARG A 51 -6.63 1.53 -1.67
C ARG A 51 -5.58 1.78 -0.60
N LEU A 52 -4.49 2.43 -0.97
CA LEU A 52 -3.45 2.76 0.00
C LEU A 52 -3.83 4.09 0.65
N VAL A 53 -4.14 4.04 1.94
CA VAL A 53 -4.63 5.23 2.63
C VAL A 53 -3.64 5.80 3.64
N TYR A 54 -2.56 5.07 3.94
CA TYR A 54 -1.59 5.56 4.91
C TYR A 54 -0.28 4.79 4.78
N TRP A 55 0.84 5.47 5.03
CA TRP A 55 2.12 4.78 5.17
C TRP A 55 3.09 5.66 5.96
N GLU A 56 4.03 4.98 6.60
CA GLU A 56 5.16 5.58 7.30
C GLU A 56 6.42 4.85 6.89
N SER A 57 7.54 5.55 6.89
CA SER A 57 8.80 4.91 6.52
C SER A 57 9.73 4.85 7.72
N PHE A 58 10.58 3.84 7.74
CA PHE A 58 11.53 3.58 8.80
C PHE A 58 12.83 3.10 8.18
N ASP A 59 13.95 3.52 8.75
CA ASP A 59 15.24 3.02 8.29
C ASP A 59 15.74 1.89 9.19
N ASP A 60 14.93 1.43 10.11
CA ASP A 60 15.29 0.34 11.01
C ASP A 60 14.13 -0.65 11.06
N VAL A 61 14.43 -1.92 10.77
CA VAL A 61 13.38 -2.92 10.66
C VAL A 61 12.70 -3.16 12.01
N ALA A 62 13.45 -3.10 13.10
CA ALA A 62 12.85 -3.34 14.42
C ALA A 62 11.80 -2.29 14.74
N ASN A 63 12.09 -1.03 14.40
CA ASN A 63 11.13 0.04 14.64
C ASN A 63 9.89 -0.14 13.77
N ALA A 64 10.08 -0.58 12.53
CA ALA A 64 8.95 -0.82 11.64
C ALA A 64 8.05 -1.93 12.18
N ILE A 65 8.67 -3.01 12.65
CA ILE A 65 7.92 -4.13 13.21
C ILE A 65 7.12 -3.69 14.44
N ASP A 66 7.76 -2.92 15.31
CA ASP A 66 7.08 -2.44 16.50
C ASP A 66 5.90 -1.56 16.16
N ARG A 67 6.06 -0.71 15.15
CA ARG A 67 4.98 0.18 14.74
C ARG A 67 3.82 -0.61 14.14
N GLU A 68 4.12 -1.60 13.33
CA GLU A 68 3.08 -2.44 12.76
C GLU A 68 2.26 -3.11 13.86
N LYS A 69 2.96 -3.68 14.83
CA LYS A 69 2.27 -4.33 15.95
C LYS A 69 1.44 -3.34 16.74
N GLN A 70 1.97 -2.16 16.96
CA GLN A 70 1.26 -1.13 17.69
C GLN A 70 -0.04 -0.75 16.97
N LEU A 71 0.04 -0.50 15.67
CA LEU A 71 -1.12 -0.09 14.91
C LEU A 71 -2.18 -1.17 14.86
N LYS A 72 -1.76 -2.43 14.81
CA LYS A 72 -2.71 -3.53 14.78
C LYS A 72 -3.51 -3.63 16.06
N ARG A 73 -2.98 -3.12 17.17
CA ARG A 73 -3.70 -3.16 18.45
C ARG A 73 -4.63 -1.98 18.63
N TRP A 74 -4.49 -0.95 17.83
CA TRP A 74 -5.32 0.25 17.98
C TRP A 74 -6.75 -0.06 17.60
N ARG A 75 -7.67 0.64 18.24
CA ARG A 75 -9.05 0.59 17.82
C ARG A 75 -9.24 1.25 16.49
N ARG A 76 -10.32 0.94 15.84
CA ARG A 76 -10.62 1.46 14.51
C ARG A 76 -10.61 2.98 14.49
N GLU A 77 -11.24 3.62 15.46
CA GLU A 77 -11.30 5.07 15.48
C GLU A 77 -9.92 5.70 15.51
N LYS A 78 -8.99 5.09 16.24
CA LYS A 78 -7.66 5.66 16.35
C LYS A 78 -6.88 5.47 15.05
N LYS A 79 -7.09 4.36 14.36
CA LYS A 79 -6.51 4.16 13.05
C LYS A 79 -7.04 5.19 12.07
N GLU A 80 -8.33 5.44 12.10
CA GLU A 80 -8.95 6.42 11.22
C GLU A 80 -8.43 7.81 11.51
N TRP A 81 -8.27 8.14 12.77
CA TRP A 81 -7.70 9.42 13.16
C TRP A 81 -6.31 9.59 12.54
N LEU A 82 -5.48 8.56 12.62
CA LEU A 82 -4.13 8.61 12.07
C LEU A 82 -4.15 8.77 10.55
N ILE A 83 -5.02 8.01 9.89
CA ILE A 83 -5.15 8.10 8.43
C ILE A 83 -5.55 9.51 8.03
N GLU A 84 -6.51 10.10 8.74
CA GLU A 84 -7.03 11.41 8.37
C GLU A 84 -6.03 12.52 8.58
N ARG A 85 -5.07 12.33 9.46
CA ARG A 85 -4.01 13.32 9.61
C ARG A 85 -3.16 13.43 8.36
N LYS A 86 -3.01 12.34 7.63
CA LYS A 86 -2.20 12.32 6.42
C LYS A 86 -3.05 12.39 5.16
N THR A 87 -4.22 11.79 5.21
CA THR A 87 -5.06 11.62 4.03
C THR A 87 -6.49 11.98 4.39
N PRO A 88 -6.77 13.28 4.59
CA PRO A 88 -8.10 13.67 5.08
C PRO A 88 -9.24 13.25 4.16
N ALA A 89 -8.98 13.16 2.87
CA ALA A 89 -10.01 12.75 1.92
C ALA A 89 -10.05 11.26 1.67
N TRP A 90 -9.20 10.49 2.34
CA TRP A 90 -9.12 9.03 2.16
C TRP A 90 -8.84 8.63 0.74
N LYS A 91 -8.03 9.44 0.06
CA LYS A 91 -7.67 9.12 -1.31
C LYS A 91 -6.72 7.95 -1.35
N ASP A 92 -6.71 7.25 -2.48
CA ASP A 92 -5.73 6.20 -2.70
C ASP A 92 -4.40 6.86 -3.02
N LEU A 93 -3.48 6.81 -2.09
CA LEU A 93 -2.18 7.45 -2.24
C LEU A 93 -1.36 6.85 -3.38
N ALA A 94 -1.68 5.64 -3.78
CA ALA A 94 -0.95 4.97 -4.86
C ALA A 94 -1.66 5.06 -6.19
N ALA A 95 -2.71 5.87 -6.30
CA ALA A 95 -3.51 5.92 -7.52
C ALA A 95 -2.68 6.28 -8.74
N ASP A 96 -1.70 7.17 -8.57
CA ASP A 96 -0.91 7.65 -9.69
C ASP A 96 0.48 7.04 -9.77
N TRP A 97 0.74 6.00 -9.01
CA TRP A 97 2.09 5.44 -8.94
C TRP A 97 2.44 4.57 -10.14
N TYR A 98 1.45 4.01 -10.82
CA TYR A 98 1.71 3.03 -11.86
C TYR A 98 1.23 3.56 -13.18
N GLU A 99 1.94 3.18 -14.29
CA GLU A 99 1.52 3.56 -15.61
C GLU A 99 0.40 2.69 -16.04
N THR A 100 -0.51 3.27 -16.66
CA THR A 100 -1.56 2.45 -17.22
C THR A 100 -1.25 2.13 -18.62
N GLN A 101 -1.34 2.19 -18.92
CA GLN A 101 -1.04 2.03 -19.93
C GLN A 101 -1.72 1.92 -20.69
N GLY A 102 -1.69 2.80 -20.37
CA GLY A 102 -1.92 2.88 -20.66
C GLY A 102 -2.02 2.95 -21.24
N PRO A 103 -2.27 2.92 -21.77
CA PRO A 103 -2.25 2.82 -22.27
C PRO A 103 -1.82 3.02 -22.62
N SER A 104 -1.96 3.02 -22.84
CA SER A 104 -1.37 3.09 -22.82
C SER A 104 -0.73 3.03 -22.67
N THR A 105 -0.70 2.77 -23.07
CA THR A 105 0.04 2.68 -22.74
C THR A 105 0.69 2.30 -22.28
N ALA A 106 0.69 1.82 -22.73
CA ALA A 106 1.37 1.49 -22.14
C ALA A 106 1.94 1.03 -21.62
N VAL A 107 1.94 0.66 -22.03
CA VAL A 107 2.52 0.32 -21.29
C VAL A 107 3.04 -0.05 -20.68
N LEU A 108 3.16 -0.58 -21.06
CA LEU A 108 3.66 -0.79 -20.25
C LEU A 108 4.28 -1.13 -19.67
N VAL A 109 4.33 -1.57 -20.01
CA VAL A 109 4.84 -1.71 -19.20
C VAL A 109 5.46 -1.89 -18.87
N HIS A 110 6.00 -2.14 -19.55
CA HIS A 110 6.51 -2.24 -18.99
C HIS A 110 7.05 -2.15 -18.48
N SER A 111 6.87 -2.61 -19.08
CA SER A 111 7.19 -2.43 -18.50
C SER A 111 7.75 -2.50 -18.16
N VAL A 112 7.73 -2.94 -18.50
CA VAL A 112 8.01 -2.89 -17.94
C VAL A 112 8.49 -2.78 -17.60
N ASN A 113 8.74 -3.03 -18.04
CA ASN A 113 8.89 -2.90 -17.46
C ASN A 113 9.31 -2.77 -17.14
N ASP A 114 9.27 -3.11 -17.43
CA ASP A 114 9.22 -2.96 -16.96
C ASP A 114 9.55 -2.89 -16.77
N HIS A 115 9.66 -3.18 -16.94
CA HIS A 115 9.50 -3.13 -16.48
C HIS A 115 9.70 -2.96 -16.32
N PRO A 116 10.01 -3.54 -17.05
CA PRO A 116 9.97 -3.30 -16.72
C PRO A 116 10.20 -3.02 -16.49
N ARG A 117 10.19 -3.26 -16.42
CA ARG A 117 9.98 -2.94 -16.01
C ARG A 117 10.04 -2.62 -15.45
N SER A 118 10.21 -3.43 -16.23
CA SER A 118 10.02 -3.08 -15.63
C SER A 118 10.14 -2.86 -15.40
N GLY A 119 10.19 -3.67 -16.04
CA GLY A 119 9.91 -3.28 -15.41
C GLY A 119 9.91 -2.96 -15.22
#